data_62275733eeff1f046e0f021dbc100a8d
#
_entry.id   62275733eeff1f046e0f021dbc100a8d
#
_cell.length_a   1.000
_cell.length_b   1.000
_cell.length_c   1.000
_cell.angle_alpha   90.00
_cell.angle_beta   90.00
_cell.angle_gamma   90.00
#
_symmetry.space_group_name_H-M   'P 1'
#
loop_
_entity.id
_entity.type
_entity.pdbx_description
1 polymer ?
#
loop_
_entity_poly.entity_id
_entity_poly.type
_entity_poly.pdbx_seq_one_letter_code
_entity_poly.pdbx_strand_id
1 'polypeptide(L)'
;QGYNVIAPDFPGHGFSEGNQTISIEEDMLWLVEFLAFLKIEKATFIGHSQGCLTILELAEKKPELVMGLVFVAGAMSIPVNDFLIDTSINNPEKAYDLMVTWGQDSYGSFSISDWPGHNHLAEGNAVMKMNDPSVLSTDLKSCNSYDNGKQAASTIKINCLAVLAKFDMMTPLKKGLQMVENITV
;
A
#
# COMPACT_ATOMS: atom_id res chain seq x y z
N GLN A 1 23.10 -8.82 0.62
CA GLN A 1 22.81 -8.79 2.07
C GLN A 1 22.16 -10.08 2.58
N GLY A 2 22.10 -11.15 1.76
CA GLY A 2 21.66 -12.49 2.19
C GLY A 2 20.13 -12.71 2.26
N TYR A 3 19.31 -11.80 1.74
CA TYR A 3 17.87 -11.98 1.61
C TYR A 3 17.45 -12.13 0.16
N ASN A 4 16.48 -13.00 -0.08
CA ASN A 4 15.72 -13.00 -1.33
C ASN A 4 14.58 -11.96 -1.17
N VAL A 5 14.49 -11.03 -2.11
CA VAL A 5 13.45 -9.99 -2.10
C VAL A 5 12.58 -10.15 -3.33
N ILE A 6 11.26 -10.11 -3.13
CA ILE A 6 10.27 -10.18 -4.18
C ILE A 6 9.36 -8.95 -4.04
N ALA A 7 9.19 -8.21 -5.12
CA ALA A 7 8.28 -7.09 -5.22
C ALA A 7 7.37 -7.32 -6.43
N PRO A 8 6.22 -7.98 -6.25
CA PRO A 8 5.33 -8.29 -7.37
C PRO A 8 4.50 -7.06 -7.76
N ASP A 9 4.22 -6.91 -9.03
CA ASP A 9 3.10 -6.11 -9.49
C ASP A 9 1.82 -6.94 -9.31
N PHE A 10 0.78 -6.38 -8.71
CA PHE A 10 -0.52 -7.05 -8.58
C PHE A 10 -1.21 -7.20 -9.94
N PRO A 11 -2.20 -8.08 -10.10
CA PRO A 11 -2.92 -8.24 -11.37
C PRO A 11 -3.43 -6.90 -11.91
N GLY A 12 -3.22 -6.65 -13.19
CA GLY A 12 -3.58 -5.40 -13.86
C GLY A 12 -2.69 -4.20 -13.54
N HIS A 13 -1.64 -4.38 -12.73
CA HIS A 13 -0.67 -3.34 -12.41
C HIS A 13 0.66 -3.57 -13.12
N GLY A 14 1.34 -2.48 -13.46
CA GLY A 14 2.69 -2.51 -13.99
C GLY A 14 2.85 -3.46 -15.19
N PHE A 15 3.64 -4.50 -15.03
CA PHE A 15 3.88 -5.52 -16.06
C PHE A 15 3.07 -6.81 -15.83
N SER A 16 2.26 -6.90 -14.79
CA SER A 16 1.42 -8.06 -14.51
C SER A 16 0.16 -8.05 -15.35
N GLU A 17 -0.11 -9.18 -16.00
CA GLU A 17 -1.34 -9.41 -16.75
C GLU A 17 -2.50 -9.77 -15.80
N GLY A 18 -3.70 -9.85 -16.38
CA GLY A 18 -4.91 -10.26 -15.67
C GLY A 18 -5.82 -9.10 -15.30
N ASN A 19 -6.95 -9.47 -14.71
CA ASN A 19 -7.89 -8.48 -14.22
C ASN A 19 -7.44 -7.96 -12.86
N GLN A 20 -7.58 -6.68 -12.66
CA GLN A 20 -7.36 -6.01 -11.40
C GLN A 20 -8.24 -6.60 -10.30
N THR A 21 -7.67 -6.77 -9.11
CA THR A 21 -8.41 -7.04 -7.87
C THR A 21 -9.25 -5.83 -7.47
N ILE A 22 -10.37 -6.06 -6.81
CA ILE A 22 -11.33 -4.99 -6.48
C ILE A 22 -11.51 -4.78 -4.97
N SER A 23 -10.80 -5.53 -4.15
CA SER A 23 -10.81 -5.39 -2.69
C SER A 23 -9.48 -5.81 -2.06
N ILE A 24 -9.25 -5.37 -0.83
CA ILE A 24 -8.07 -5.78 -0.04
C ILE A 24 -8.06 -7.29 0.22
N GLU A 25 -9.22 -7.90 0.38
CA GLU A 25 -9.34 -9.36 0.53
C GLU A 25 -8.91 -10.09 -0.73
N GLU A 26 -9.26 -9.58 -1.92
CA GLU A 26 -8.81 -10.17 -3.18
C GLU A 26 -7.31 -10.01 -3.37
N ASP A 27 -6.74 -8.85 -3.01
CA ASP A 27 -5.29 -8.63 -2.98
C ASP A 27 -4.60 -9.70 -2.10
N MET A 28 -5.13 -9.91 -0.91
CA MET A 28 -4.61 -10.91 0.03
C MET A 28 -4.72 -12.32 -0.53
N LEU A 29 -5.86 -12.69 -1.12
CA LEU A 29 -6.06 -14.02 -1.71
C LEU A 29 -5.09 -14.26 -2.87
N TRP A 30 -4.93 -13.28 -3.75
CA TRP A 30 -3.96 -13.36 -4.83
C TRP A 30 -2.52 -13.54 -4.29
N LEU A 31 -2.16 -12.78 -3.24
CA LEU A 31 -0.84 -12.90 -2.61
C LEU A 31 -0.61 -14.31 -2.05
N VAL A 32 -1.62 -14.93 -1.45
CA VAL A 32 -1.55 -16.32 -0.97
C VAL A 32 -1.29 -17.29 -2.12
N GLU A 33 -2.02 -17.15 -3.23
CA GLU A 33 -1.83 -17.99 -4.42
C GLU A 33 -0.45 -17.77 -5.05
N PHE A 34 0.02 -16.54 -5.11
CA PHE A 34 1.35 -16.18 -5.59
C PHE A 34 2.47 -16.85 -4.77
N LEU A 35 2.36 -16.81 -3.44
CA LEU A 35 3.32 -17.48 -2.55
C LEU A 35 3.29 -19.00 -2.75
N ALA A 36 2.11 -19.58 -2.88
CA ALA A 36 1.95 -21.02 -3.12
C ALA A 36 2.57 -21.44 -4.47
N PHE A 37 2.37 -20.65 -5.53
CA PHE A 37 2.99 -20.86 -6.84
C PHE A 37 4.52 -20.85 -6.75
N LEU A 38 5.07 -19.91 -6.00
CA LEU A 38 6.52 -19.80 -5.78
C LEU A 38 7.05 -20.83 -4.75
N LYS A 39 6.19 -21.61 -4.13
CA LYS A 39 6.53 -22.56 -3.06
C LYS A 39 7.19 -21.88 -1.85
N ILE A 40 6.73 -20.68 -1.53
CA ILE A 40 7.17 -19.92 -0.37
C ILE A 40 6.22 -20.24 0.79
N GLU A 41 6.74 -20.93 1.81
CA GLU A 41 5.96 -21.36 2.97
C GLU A 41 5.76 -20.20 3.98
N LYS A 42 6.77 -19.33 4.12
CA LYS A 42 6.73 -18.18 5.04
C LYS A 42 7.59 -17.05 4.53
N ALA A 43 7.16 -15.81 4.80
CA ALA A 43 7.92 -14.62 4.47
C ALA A 43 7.75 -13.50 5.52
N THR A 44 8.65 -12.53 5.50
CA THR A 44 8.43 -11.22 6.10
C THR A 44 7.82 -10.30 5.04
N PHE A 45 6.72 -9.66 5.37
CA PHE A 45 6.00 -8.78 4.46
C PHE A 45 6.26 -7.33 4.79
N ILE A 46 6.51 -6.54 3.75
CA ILE A 46 6.65 -5.09 3.83
C ILE A 46 5.52 -4.48 3.01
N GLY A 47 4.58 -3.83 3.68
CA GLY A 47 3.47 -3.11 3.05
C GLY A 47 3.69 -1.61 3.15
N HIS A 48 3.39 -0.89 2.07
CA HIS A 48 3.33 0.56 2.04
C HIS A 48 1.90 1.00 1.73
N SER A 49 1.36 1.95 2.51
CA SER A 49 0.02 2.49 2.29
C SER A 49 -1.05 1.39 2.16
N GLN A 50 -1.70 1.23 1.01
CA GLN A 50 -2.65 0.13 0.71
C GLN A 50 -2.07 -1.25 1.01
N GLY A 51 -0.80 -1.49 0.68
CA GLY A 51 -0.14 -2.76 0.99
C GLY A 51 -0.10 -3.07 2.49
N CYS A 52 -0.21 -2.06 3.37
CA CYS A 52 -0.38 -2.30 4.81
C CYS A 52 -1.72 -2.96 5.13
N LEU A 53 -2.79 -2.59 4.43
CA LEU A 53 -4.12 -3.22 4.59
C LEU A 53 -4.08 -4.67 4.13
N THR A 54 -3.46 -4.94 2.99
CA THR A 54 -3.29 -6.29 2.44
C THR A 54 -2.53 -7.21 3.39
N ILE A 55 -1.41 -6.74 3.98
CA ILE A 55 -0.64 -7.57 4.92
C ILE A 55 -1.28 -7.66 6.31
N LEU A 56 -2.12 -6.71 6.72
CA LEU A 56 -2.98 -6.86 7.90
C LEU A 56 -3.98 -7.99 7.69
N GLU A 57 -4.70 -7.98 6.57
CA GLU A 57 -5.65 -9.03 6.20
C GLU A 57 -4.97 -10.40 6.09
N LEU A 58 -3.80 -10.46 5.47
CA LEU A 58 -2.99 -11.67 5.38
C LEU A 58 -2.62 -12.21 6.77
N ALA A 59 -2.17 -11.35 7.68
CA ALA A 59 -1.74 -11.77 9.00
C ALA A 59 -2.89 -12.31 9.86
N GLU A 60 -4.10 -11.80 9.68
CA GLU A 60 -5.30 -12.35 10.34
C GLU A 60 -5.72 -13.70 9.74
N LYS A 61 -5.82 -13.76 8.41
CA LYS A 61 -6.41 -14.92 7.72
C LYS A 61 -5.42 -16.08 7.52
N LYS A 62 -4.12 -15.76 7.42
CA LYS A 62 -3.04 -16.71 7.10
C LYS A 62 -1.79 -16.46 7.95
N PRO A 63 -1.92 -16.44 9.29
CA PRO A 63 -0.78 -16.16 10.18
C PRO A 63 0.38 -17.15 10.00
N GLU A 64 0.09 -18.36 9.54
CA GLU A 64 1.10 -19.39 9.27
C GLU A 64 2.09 -19.01 8.16
N LEU A 65 1.72 -18.08 7.25
CA LEU A 65 2.58 -17.60 6.17
C LEU A 65 3.49 -16.45 6.61
N VAL A 66 3.24 -15.86 7.79
CA VAL A 66 3.88 -14.61 8.19
C VAL A 66 4.98 -14.85 9.21
N MET A 67 6.21 -14.41 8.89
CA MET A 67 7.36 -14.40 9.80
C MET A 67 7.50 -13.06 10.53
N GLY A 68 7.12 -11.97 9.91
CA GLY A 68 7.19 -10.62 10.44
C GLY A 68 6.50 -9.63 9.51
N LEU A 69 6.15 -8.46 10.03
CA LEU A 69 5.46 -7.41 9.30
C LEU A 69 6.19 -6.08 9.41
N VAL A 70 6.30 -5.37 8.30
CA VAL A 70 6.79 -3.99 8.27
C VAL A 70 5.71 -3.12 7.62
N PHE A 71 5.19 -2.18 8.38
CA PHE A 71 4.18 -1.22 7.93
C PHE A 71 4.86 0.11 7.62
N VAL A 72 4.85 0.54 6.38
CA VAL A 72 5.39 1.83 5.94
C VAL A 72 4.23 2.74 5.58
N ALA A 73 4.12 3.89 6.25
CA ALA A 73 3.00 4.82 6.08
C ALA A 73 1.65 4.08 6.17
N GLY A 74 1.47 3.25 7.20
CA GLY A 74 0.34 2.35 7.37
C GLY A 74 -0.69 2.84 8.38
N ALA A 75 -1.91 2.35 8.22
CA ALA A 75 -3.03 2.55 9.14
C ALA A 75 -3.97 1.33 9.09
N MET A 76 -4.89 1.20 10.06
CA MET A 76 -5.91 0.15 10.04
C MET A 76 -7.05 0.43 9.05
N SER A 77 -7.16 1.66 8.57
CA SER A 77 -8.12 2.08 7.54
C SER A 77 -7.57 3.29 6.80
N ILE A 78 -7.82 3.37 5.51
CA ILE A 78 -7.38 4.47 4.65
C ILE A 78 -8.61 5.04 3.95
N PRO A 79 -9.42 5.86 4.65
CA PRO A 79 -10.57 6.50 4.04
C PRO A 79 -10.11 7.47 2.95
N VAL A 80 -10.75 7.39 1.80
CA VAL A 80 -10.47 8.24 0.65
C VAL A 80 -11.63 9.20 0.45
N ASN A 81 -11.34 10.48 0.24
CA ASN A 81 -12.37 11.45 -0.02
C ASN A 81 -13.02 11.27 -1.41
N ASP A 82 -14.31 11.57 -1.50
CA ASP A 82 -15.08 11.39 -2.74
C ASP A 82 -14.51 12.20 -3.90
N PHE A 83 -13.95 13.39 -3.63
CA PHE A 83 -13.34 14.22 -4.66
C PHE A 83 -12.18 13.51 -5.37
N LEU A 84 -11.33 12.79 -4.63
CA LEU A 84 -10.22 12.06 -5.25
C LEU A 84 -10.74 10.84 -6.02
N ILE A 85 -11.72 10.12 -5.49
CA ILE A 85 -12.35 8.99 -6.18
C ILE A 85 -12.99 9.47 -7.48
N ASP A 86 -13.81 10.52 -7.44
CA ASP A 86 -14.45 11.08 -8.63
C ASP A 86 -13.44 11.60 -9.66
N THR A 87 -12.38 12.26 -9.17
CA THR A 87 -11.32 12.75 -10.06
C THR A 87 -10.56 11.59 -10.73
N SER A 88 -10.30 10.50 -10.01
CA SER A 88 -9.62 9.32 -10.58
C SER A 88 -10.43 8.64 -11.69
N ILE A 89 -11.76 8.75 -11.65
CA ILE A 89 -12.65 8.21 -12.67
C ILE A 89 -12.74 9.15 -13.89
N ASN A 90 -12.94 10.45 -13.63
CA ASN A 90 -13.28 11.40 -14.67
C ASN A 90 -12.06 12.13 -15.27
N ASN A 91 -10.96 12.19 -14.55
CA ASN A 91 -9.70 12.82 -14.97
C ASN A 91 -8.50 12.14 -14.28
N PRO A 92 -8.12 10.93 -14.72
CA PRO A 92 -7.06 10.13 -14.06
C PRO A 92 -5.72 10.87 -13.95
N GLU A 93 -5.32 11.63 -14.98
CA GLU A 93 -4.06 12.38 -14.95
C GLU A 93 -4.03 13.42 -13.82
N LYS A 94 -5.14 14.13 -13.62
CA LYS A 94 -5.26 15.05 -12.49
C LYS A 94 -5.22 14.33 -11.14
N ALA A 95 -5.79 13.14 -11.07
CA ALA A 95 -5.72 12.32 -9.85
C ALA A 95 -4.29 11.86 -9.56
N TYR A 96 -3.51 11.50 -10.58
CA TYR A 96 -2.09 11.18 -10.42
C TYR A 96 -1.31 12.37 -9.86
N ASP A 97 -1.50 13.57 -10.43
CA ASP A 97 -0.85 14.80 -9.94
C ASP A 97 -1.21 15.08 -8.47
N LEU A 98 -2.48 14.89 -8.08
CA LEU A 98 -2.92 15.04 -6.69
C LEU A 98 -2.26 14.02 -5.77
N MET A 99 -2.26 12.74 -6.15
CA MET A 99 -1.65 11.67 -5.36
C MET A 99 -0.16 11.91 -5.13
N VAL A 100 0.56 12.25 -6.20
CA VAL A 100 2.01 12.50 -6.12
C VAL A 100 2.29 13.77 -5.30
N THR A 101 1.50 14.82 -5.47
CA THR A 101 1.68 16.10 -4.73
C THR A 101 1.36 15.92 -3.25
N TRP A 102 0.29 15.21 -2.90
CA TRP A 102 -0.08 14.98 -1.50
C TRP A 102 0.82 13.95 -0.80
N GLY A 103 1.43 13.04 -1.56
CA GLY A 103 2.40 12.08 -1.06
C GLY A 103 3.79 12.66 -0.78
N GLN A 104 4.04 13.90 -1.18
CA GLN A 104 5.29 14.61 -0.95
C GLN A 104 5.05 15.78 0.04
N ASP A 105 6.01 16.03 0.92
CA ASP A 105 5.99 17.25 1.71
C ASP A 105 6.48 18.46 0.88
N SER A 106 6.37 19.66 1.44
CA SER A 106 6.83 20.87 0.78
C SER A 106 8.34 20.88 0.46
N TYR A 107 9.14 20.14 1.21
CA TYR A 107 10.56 19.96 0.95
C TYR A 107 10.81 18.90 -0.13
N GLY A 108 10.03 17.82 -0.14
CA GLY A 108 10.11 16.76 -1.16
C GLY A 108 9.85 17.26 -2.57
N SER A 109 8.97 18.28 -2.71
CA SER A 109 8.69 18.94 -3.99
C SER A 109 9.88 19.72 -4.54
N PHE A 110 10.76 20.18 -3.68
CA PHE A 110 11.94 21.00 -4.02
C PHE A 110 13.26 20.30 -3.68
N SER A 111 13.22 19.09 -3.10
CA SER A 111 14.44 18.41 -2.72
C SER A 111 15.28 18.09 -3.94
N ILE A 112 16.52 18.52 -3.88
CA ILE A 112 17.53 18.12 -4.83
C ILE A 112 17.77 16.65 -4.57
N SER A 113 17.33 15.79 -5.49
CA SER A 113 17.74 14.39 -5.48
C SER A 113 19.28 14.34 -5.58
N ASP A 114 19.92 13.42 -4.87
CA ASP A 114 21.35 13.16 -5.01
C ASP A 114 21.74 12.74 -6.44
N TRP A 115 20.75 12.48 -7.28
CA TRP A 115 20.88 12.11 -8.68
C TRP A 115 20.48 13.27 -9.59
N PRO A 116 21.41 13.82 -10.38
CA PRO A 116 21.11 14.92 -11.30
C PRO A 116 20.00 14.56 -12.28
N GLY A 117 19.00 15.43 -12.39
CA GLY A 117 17.84 15.25 -13.28
C GLY A 117 16.72 14.39 -12.71
N HIS A 118 16.85 13.87 -11.50
CA HIS A 118 15.81 13.11 -10.81
C HIS A 118 14.75 14.06 -10.24
N ASN A 119 13.48 13.73 -10.47
CA ASN A 119 12.34 14.49 -9.95
C ASN A 119 11.26 13.51 -9.46
N HIS A 120 11.09 13.43 -8.14
CA HIS A 120 10.14 12.51 -7.51
C HIS A 120 8.69 12.70 -8.00
N LEU A 121 8.27 13.94 -8.28
CA LEU A 121 6.92 14.18 -8.81
C LEU A 121 6.77 13.61 -10.23
N ALA A 122 7.76 13.85 -11.09
CA ALA A 122 7.73 13.34 -12.46
C ALA A 122 7.78 11.81 -12.51
N GLU A 123 8.59 11.21 -11.63
CA GLU A 123 8.71 9.75 -11.55
C GLU A 123 7.45 9.11 -10.99
N GLY A 124 6.88 9.66 -9.92
CA GLY A 124 5.62 9.18 -9.37
C GLY A 124 4.50 9.22 -10.42
N ASN A 125 4.41 10.29 -11.20
CA ASN A 125 3.48 10.39 -12.31
C ASN A 125 3.77 9.37 -13.42
N ALA A 126 5.04 9.17 -13.77
CA ALA A 126 5.43 8.20 -14.80
C ALA A 126 5.05 6.77 -14.40
N VAL A 127 5.28 6.40 -13.13
CA VAL A 127 4.89 5.08 -12.61
C VAL A 127 3.37 4.90 -12.62
N MET A 128 2.60 5.89 -12.18
CA MET A 128 1.12 5.80 -12.21
C MET A 128 0.59 5.66 -13.64
N LYS A 129 1.19 6.34 -14.61
CA LYS A 129 0.81 6.28 -16.04
C LYS A 129 1.18 4.96 -16.73
N MET A 130 1.93 4.09 -16.09
CA MET A 130 2.20 2.73 -16.61
C MET A 130 0.98 1.81 -16.49
N ASN A 131 0.02 2.15 -15.63
CA ASN A 131 -1.18 1.37 -15.41
C ASN A 131 -2.34 1.83 -16.31
N ASP A 132 -3.35 0.95 -16.47
CA ASP A 132 -4.62 1.36 -17.05
C ASP A 132 -5.23 2.49 -16.20
N PRO A 133 -5.84 3.52 -16.82
CA PRO A 133 -6.45 4.64 -16.08
C PRO A 133 -7.47 4.25 -15.01
N SER A 134 -8.12 3.09 -15.13
CA SER A 134 -9.10 2.60 -14.15
C SER A 134 -8.46 2.06 -12.86
N VAL A 135 -7.18 1.72 -12.89
CA VAL A 135 -6.48 1.08 -11.76
C VAL A 135 -6.56 1.95 -10.51
N LEU A 136 -6.16 3.21 -10.59
CA LEU A 136 -6.18 4.09 -9.42
C LEU A 136 -7.57 4.21 -8.80
N SER A 137 -8.63 4.32 -9.62
CA SER A 137 -9.99 4.45 -9.10
C SER A 137 -10.45 3.21 -8.34
N THR A 138 -10.03 2.03 -8.79
CA THR A 138 -10.34 0.75 -8.14
C THR A 138 -9.60 0.61 -6.83
N ASP A 139 -8.31 0.93 -6.80
CA ASP A 139 -7.50 0.87 -5.59
C ASP A 139 -7.99 1.84 -4.51
N LEU A 140 -8.33 3.08 -4.90
CA LEU A 140 -8.89 4.06 -3.97
C LEU A 140 -10.22 3.59 -3.37
N LYS A 141 -11.08 2.94 -4.16
CA LYS A 141 -12.33 2.35 -3.67
C LYS A 141 -12.08 1.16 -2.76
N SER A 142 -11.12 0.29 -3.11
CA SER A 142 -10.69 -0.84 -2.29
C SER A 142 -10.20 -0.37 -0.92
N CYS A 143 -9.31 0.63 -0.87
CA CYS A 143 -8.88 1.25 0.38
C CYS A 143 -10.04 1.84 1.19
N ASN A 144 -10.94 2.58 0.52
CA ASN A 144 -12.04 3.27 1.19
C ASN A 144 -13.09 2.31 1.77
N SER A 145 -13.29 1.15 1.15
CA SER A 145 -14.28 0.15 1.58
C SER A 145 -13.75 -0.81 2.65
N TYR A 146 -12.43 -0.88 2.86
CA TYR A 146 -11.85 -1.81 3.81
C TYR A 146 -12.11 -1.41 5.26
N ASP A 147 -12.79 -2.26 6.02
CA ASP A 147 -13.22 -1.99 7.41
C ASP A 147 -12.69 -3.00 8.45
N ASN A 148 -12.06 -4.12 8.00
CA ASN A 148 -11.57 -5.18 8.87
C ASN A 148 -10.26 -4.85 9.62
N GLY A 149 -9.56 -3.76 9.28
CA GLY A 149 -8.19 -3.52 9.74
C GLY A 149 -8.01 -3.44 11.25
N LYS A 150 -9.02 -2.98 12.01
CA LYS A 150 -8.95 -2.96 13.48
C LYS A 150 -8.97 -4.37 14.06
N GLN A 151 -9.83 -5.23 13.53
CA GLN A 151 -9.90 -6.63 13.92
C GLN A 151 -8.59 -7.34 13.56
N ALA A 152 -8.13 -7.19 12.31
CA ALA A 152 -6.89 -7.78 11.86
C ALA A 152 -5.68 -7.37 12.72
N ALA A 153 -5.52 -6.07 13.01
CA ALA A 153 -4.44 -5.59 13.88
C ALA A 153 -4.45 -6.24 15.26
N SER A 154 -5.63 -6.43 15.87
CA SER A 154 -5.77 -7.03 17.21
C SER A 154 -5.37 -8.51 17.29
N THR A 155 -5.35 -9.21 16.16
CA THR A 155 -4.99 -10.65 16.11
C THR A 155 -3.48 -10.88 15.96
N ILE A 156 -2.71 -9.85 15.61
CA ILE A 156 -1.27 -9.97 15.36
C ILE A 156 -0.54 -10.28 16.65
N LYS A 157 0.28 -11.35 16.63
CA LYS A 157 1.08 -11.85 17.76
C LYS A 157 2.56 -12.02 17.41
N ILE A 158 3.00 -11.41 16.32
CA ILE A 158 4.35 -11.51 15.80
C ILE A 158 5.03 -10.14 15.81
N ASN A 159 6.36 -10.14 15.75
CA ASN A 159 7.13 -8.90 15.70
C ASN A 159 6.78 -8.05 14.49
N CYS A 160 6.49 -6.79 14.73
CA CYS A 160 6.17 -5.80 13.71
C CYS A 160 7.07 -4.58 13.83
N LEU A 161 7.36 -3.95 12.69
CA LEU A 161 7.99 -2.65 12.60
C LEU A 161 7.01 -1.68 11.93
N ALA A 162 6.82 -0.51 12.50
CA ALA A 162 6.08 0.58 11.86
C ALA A 162 7.05 1.73 11.54
N VAL A 163 7.06 2.14 10.27
CA VAL A 163 7.81 3.30 9.77
C VAL A 163 6.77 4.37 9.40
N LEU A 164 6.66 5.39 10.24
CA LEU A 164 5.62 6.41 10.14
C LEU A 164 6.26 7.79 9.94
N ALA A 165 5.68 8.60 9.07
CA ALA A 165 6.13 9.96 8.83
C ALA A 165 5.31 10.98 9.64
N LYS A 166 6.00 11.96 10.24
CA LYS A 166 5.37 12.95 11.12
C LYS A 166 4.33 13.83 10.41
N PHE A 167 4.59 14.15 9.14
CA PHE A 167 3.79 15.07 8.35
C PHE A 167 3.06 14.37 7.20
N ASP A 168 2.87 13.07 7.30
CA ASP A 168 2.11 12.30 6.32
C ASP A 168 0.66 12.79 6.25
N MET A 169 0.24 13.24 5.07
CA MET A 169 -1.11 13.72 4.81
C MET A 169 -2.04 12.63 4.30
N MET A 170 -1.48 11.56 3.71
CA MET A 170 -2.25 10.45 3.14
C MET A 170 -2.63 9.41 4.19
N THR A 171 -1.64 9.04 5.04
CA THR A 171 -1.83 8.17 6.21
C THR A 171 -1.31 8.86 7.46
N PRO A 172 -2.07 9.79 8.06
CA PRO A 172 -1.60 10.64 9.14
C PRO A 172 -1.01 9.86 10.31
N LEU A 173 0.09 10.36 10.87
CA LEU A 173 0.83 9.75 11.99
C LEU A 173 -0.09 9.22 13.10
N LYS A 174 -1.14 9.97 13.46
CA LYS A 174 -2.12 9.56 14.48
C LYS A 174 -2.78 8.21 14.14
N LYS A 175 -3.09 7.98 12.86
CA LYS A 175 -3.72 6.73 12.41
C LYS A 175 -2.74 5.55 12.48
N GLY A 176 -1.48 5.79 12.08
CA GLY A 176 -0.41 4.79 12.22
C GLY A 176 -0.13 4.42 13.68
N LEU A 177 -0.07 5.41 14.58
CA LEU A 177 0.10 5.16 16.01
C LEU A 177 -1.08 4.37 16.61
N GLN A 178 -2.32 4.67 16.21
CA GLN A 178 -3.49 3.87 16.61
C GLN A 178 -3.38 2.41 16.13
N MET A 179 -2.80 2.15 14.96
CA MET A 179 -2.54 0.78 14.49
C MET A 179 -1.53 0.09 15.40
N VAL A 180 -0.42 0.75 15.72
CA VAL A 180 0.61 0.21 16.63
C VAL A 180 0.04 -0.12 18.00
N GLU A 181 -0.80 0.76 18.58
CA GLU A 181 -1.47 0.54 19.85
C GLU A 181 -2.43 -0.66 19.84
N ASN A 182 -3.00 -1.00 18.70
CA ASN A 182 -3.91 -2.16 18.58
C ASN A 182 -3.16 -3.49 18.33
N ILE A 183 -1.89 -3.43 17.89
CA ILE A 183 -1.04 -4.62 17.75
C ILE A 183 -0.48 -4.95 19.13
N THR A 184 -0.97 -6.04 19.72
CA THR A 184 -0.56 -6.50 21.06
C THR A 184 0.51 -7.60 20.92
N VAL A 185 1.76 -7.20 20.88
CA VAL A 185 2.93 -8.12 20.92
C VAL A 185 3.52 -8.12 22.32
#